data_2fa0eeec888049f910e77918dbc2ae34
#
_entry.id   2fa0eeec888049f910e77918dbc2ae34
#
_cell.length_a   1.000
_cell.length_b   1.000
_cell.length_c   1.000
_cell.angle_alpha   90.00
_cell.angle_beta   90.00
_cell.angle_gamma   90.00
#
_symmetry.space_group_name_H-M   'P 1'
#
loop_
_entity.id
_entity.type
_entity.pdbx_description
1 polymer ?
#
loop_
_entity_poly.entity_id
_entity_poly.type
_entity_poly.pdbx_seq_one_letter_code
_entity_poly.pdbx_strand_id
1 'polypeptide(L)'
;ESTMFTGLGNVFAGGDFRRGAATAIEAIADGRIAATAIDRFLETGEIAAELIPFDSKKANTVKEISPEEYSIYEKIERREMPELPVEEAKISFKEVELGFSETDAVSEAKRCLECGCFVNETCFLRKYCTDYLVNPAQFLGDKNKHPIDYTHPFIVRDANKCIYCGRCIRTCAEIQGPAVLGYIYRGFATLVAPEFGDSLTKTSCLSCGKCIDVCPVGALTERTVHYKFNPHLKDISLQNCGLCGVGCLIQTETQAGTITRVTTSQKEPGFNGKNLCFKGRFGWQSFYDKDRLTVPLKKEKGIFKEISWQEATDLIAEKISLGNSQRFEISPYISLEEMLLLKRAADKYTTVLSANPAFSAFSDSCISLRPQKEPYRILDNFQEYVVYGELNQVLATLIRLQQRKGKKLTLVNYPESPFCRFADANYANIKEVQTTEKTLFIYNQNRISEQEAYELWCFASEKGKDNLLVSTDYHNHPGFLAMQPNFSLTVSDFVLGWGVYPFLSAEAKFSVAIMTFKDEKAPVDLLIPAPSYLEMEGTALSDLGQVTKSANPAKSIIINELMRMFYCLKWIHPNSAEIPFWN
;
A
#
# COMPACT_ATOMS: atom_id res chain seq x y z
N GLU A 1 19.27 35.50 -23.51
CA GLU A 1 17.91 35.51 -22.94
C GLU A 1 17.77 34.47 -21.84
N SER A 2 18.31 33.28 -22.00
CA SER A 2 18.18 32.16 -21.02
C SER A 2 18.98 32.35 -19.73
N THR A 3 19.87 33.33 -19.66
CA THR A 3 20.70 33.65 -18.49
C THR A 3 20.46 35.06 -17.95
N MET A 4 19.68 35.86 -18.64
CA MET A 4 19.54 37.31 -18.38
C MET A 4 20.85 38.10 -18.42
N PHE A 5 21.94 37.52 -18.93
CA PHE A 5 23.23 38.17 -19.09
C PHE A 5 23.23 39.11 -20.27
N THR A 6 23.71 40.33 -20.09
CA THR A 6 23.70 41.38 -21.12
C THR A 6 24.85 41.30 -22.11
N GLY A 7 25.89 40.51 -21.84
CA GLY A 7 27.14 40.49 -22.59
C GLY A 7 28.14 41.55 -22.14
N LEU A 8 27.82 42.39 -21.18
CA LEU A 8 28.65 43.47 -20.69
C LEU A 8 29.13 43.20 -19.24
N GLY A 9 30.40 42.94 -19.08
CA GLY A 9 31.00 42.73 -17.76
C GLY A 9 30.21 41.68 -16.93
N ASN A 10 29.79 42.04 -15.73
CA ASN A 10 28.98 41.20 -14.83
C ASN A 10 27.53 41.73 -14.71
N VAL A 11 26.98 42.27 -15.80
CA VAL A 11 25.65 42.91 -15.81
C VAL A 11 24.60 41.94 -16.30
N PHE A 12 23.54 41.78 -15.52
CA PHE A 12 22.34 40.99 -15.84
C PHE A 12 21.13 41.95 -15.90
N ALA A 13 20.18 41.69 -16.78
CA ALA A 13 18.98 42.54 -16.97
C ALA A 13 17.74 41.66 -17.18
N GLY A 14 16.63 42.00 -16.53
CA GLY A 14 15.35 41.30 -16.62
C GLY A 14 14.16 42.23 -16.42
N GLY A 15 12.96 41.69 -16.42
CA GLY A 15 11.70 42.44 -16.28
C GLY A 15 11.42 43.38 -17.42
N ASP A 16 10.75 44.49 -17.14
CA ASP A 16 10.31 45.49 -18.13
C ASP A 16 11.47 46.12 -18.89
N PHE A 17 12.66 46.19 -18.29
CA PHE A 17 13.84 46.70 -18.95
C PHE A 17 14.25 45.84 -20.16
N ARG A 18 14.03 44.54 -20.10
CA ARG A 18 14.39 43.62 -21.19
C ARG A 18 13.28 43.45 -22.22
N ARG A 19 12.06 43.30 -21.77
CA ARG A 19 10.92 42.88 -22.61
C ARG A 19 9.87 43.97 -22.83
N GLY A 20 10.02 45.14 -22.23
CA GLY A 20 9.00 46.17 -22.19
C GLY A 20 7.96 45.90 -21.10
N ALA A 21 6.90 46.71 -21.05
CA ALA A 21 5.85 46.58 -20.07
C ALA A 21 5.19 45.19 -20.15
N ALA A 22 5.25 44.45 -19.05
CA ALA A 22 4.77 43.08 -18.94
C ALA A 22 4.12 42.84 -17.57
N THR A 23 3.76 41.58 -17.25
CA THR A 23 3.16 41.23 -15.97
C THR A 23 4.22 41.13 -14.85
N ALA A 24 3.81 41.44 -13.63
CA ALA A 24 4.68 41.29 -12.45
C ALA A 24 5.27 39.87 -12.32
N ILE A 25 4.50 38.85 -12.68
CA ILE A 25 4.96 37.45 -12.61
C ILE A 25 6.09 37.15 -13.61
N GLU A 26 6.10 37.80 -14.76
CA GLU A 26 7.18 37.68 -15.74
C GLU A 26 8.45 38.39 -15.29
N ALA A 27 8.34 39.52 -14.60
CA ALA A 27 9.47 40.19 -13.97
C ALA A 27 10.09 39.35 -12.85
N ILE A 28 9.26 38.69 -12.03
CA ILE A 28 9.70 37.73 -10.99
C ILE A 28 10.42 36.52 -11.63
N ALA A 29 9.89 36.01 -12.74
CA ALA A 29 10.52 34.89 -13.46
C ALA A 29 11.91 35.27 -14.00
N ASP A 30 12.04 36.45 -14.60
CA ASP A 30 13.33 36.98 -15.07
C ASP A 30 14.32 37.17 -13.93
N GLY A 31 13.87 37.72 -12.80
CA GLY A 31 14.69 37.87 -11.60
C GLY A 31 15.21 36.53 -11.05
N ARG A 32 14.37 35.49 -11.06
CA ARG A 32 14.77 34.13 -10.65
C ARG A 32 15.81 33.54 -11.61
N ILE A 33 15.62 33.68 -12.92
CA ILE A 33 16.58 33.21 -13.93
C ILE A 33 17.92 33.92 -13.75
N ALA A 34 17.89 35.25 -13.57
CA ALA A 34 19.10 36.06 -13.34
C ALA A 34 19.83 35.60 -12.07
N ALA A 35 19.11 35.43 -10.96
CA ALA A 35 19.69 35.00 -9.71
C ALA A 35 20.41 33.64 -9.83
N THR A 36 19.76 32.64 -10.47
CA THR A 36 20.37 31.31 -10.72
C THR A 36 21.62 31.40 -11.59
N ALA A 37 21.61 32.25 -12.62
CA ALA A 37 22.76 32.44 -13.50
C ALA A 37 23.91 33.18 -12.81
N ILE A 38 23.61 34.16 -11.94
CA ILE A 38 24.59 34.88 -11.10
C ILE A 38 25.22 33.94 -10.07
N ASP A 39 24.42 33.17 -9.36
CA ASP A 39 24.89 32.21 -8.36
C ASP A 39 25.89 31.23 -8.99
N ARG A 40 25.52 30.64 -10.10
CA ARG A 40 26.39 29.72 -10.84
C ARG A 40 27.68 30.42 -11.34
N PHE A 41 27.59 31.64 -11.81
CA PHE A 41 28.76 32.42 -12.22
C PHE A 41 29.71 32.68 -11.04
N LEU A 42 29.18 32.99 -9.86
CA LEU A 42 29.97 33.20 -8.67
C LEU A 42 30.66 31.91 -8.17
N GLU A 43 30.01 30.78 -8.34
CA GLU A 43 30.58 29.49 -7.94
C GLU A 43 31.59 28.92 -8.93
N THR A 44 31.31 29.04 -10.24
CA THR A 44 32.07 28.33 -11.29
C THR A 44 32.86 29.22 -12.22
N GLY A 45 32.60 30.53 -12.21
CA GLY A 45 33.11 31.49 -13.19
C GLY A 45 32.43 31.39 -14.56
N GLU A 46 31.44 30.53 -14.74
CA GLU A 46 30.76 30.32 -16.01
C GLU A 46 29.31 30.86 -15.98
N ILE A 47 28.94 31.60 -16.99
CA ILE A 47 27.55 32.05 -17.18
C ILE A 47 26.80 30.97 -17.98
N ALA A 48 25.99 30.21 -17.32
CA ALA A 48 25.19 29.18 -17.95
C ALA A 48 23.72 29.26 -17.52
N ALA A 49 22.83 28.95 -18.46
CA ALA A 49 21.41 28.91 -18.20
C ALA A 49 21.05 27.73 -17.28
N GLU A 50 20.00 27.92 -16.50
CA GLU A 50 19.33 26.78 -15.84
C GLU A 50 18.80 25.82 -16.92
N LEU A 51 18.98 24.53 -16.71
CA LEU A 51 18.40 23.51 -17.59
C LEU A 51 16.88 23.55 -17.48
N ILE A 52 16.22 24.07 -18.54
CA ILE A 52 14.77 24.04 -18.63
C ILE A 52 14.34 22.56 -18.79
N PRO A 53 13.50 22.02 -17.91
CA PRO A 53 13.04 20.66 -18.04
C PRO A 53 12.38 20.40 -19.38
N PHE A 54 12.79 19.33 -20.06
CA PHE A 54 12.21 18.92 -21.32
C PHE A 54 10.68 18.81 -21.20
N ASP A 55 9.98 19.47 -22.11
CA ASP A 55 8.52 19.44 -22.21
C ASP A 55 8.12 19.17 -23.66
N SER A 56 7.32 18.11 -23.87
CA SER A 56 6.78 17.78 -25.17
C SER A 56 5.28 18.03 -25.14
N LYS A 57 4.85 19.06 -25.80
CA LYS A 57 3.46 19.47 -25.91
C LYS A 57 2.89 19.03 -27.25
N LYS A 58 1.62 18.64 -27.26
CA LYS A 58 0.89 18.36 -28.49
C LYS A 58 0.52 19.66 -29.20
N ALA A 59 0.18 20.69 -28.42
CA ALA A 59 -0.18 22.02 -28.85
C ALA A 59 0.13 22.99 -27.71
N ASN A 60 0.33 24.29 -28.03
CA ASN A 60 0.55 25.31 -27.00
C ASN A 60 -0.75 25.69 -26.29
N THR A 61 -1.87 25.62 -27.00
CA THR A 61 -3.20 25.89 -26.46
C THR A 61 -4.20 24.80 -26.88
N VAL A 62 -5.26 24.64 -26.11
CA VAL A 62 -6.34 23.71 -26.44
C VAL A 62 -7.01 24.06 -27.77
N LYS A 63 -7.01 25.35 -28.15
CA LYS A 63 -7.60 25.82 -29.42
C LYS A 63 -6.88 25.32 -30.68
N GLU A 64 -5.62 24.93 -30.55
CA GLU A 64 -4.81 24.37 -31.63
C GLU A 64 -5.06 22.88 -31.88
N ILE A 65 -5.79 22.22 -30.96
CA ILE A 65 -6.11 20.81 -31.08
C ILE A 65 -7.40 20.66 -31.90
N SER A 66 -7.40 19.70 -32.82
CA SER A 66 -8.52 19.46 -33.72
C SER A 66 -9.83 19.16 -32.95
N PRO A 67 -10.96 19.75 -33.32
CA PRO A 67 -12.26 19.48 -32.68
C PRO A 67 -12.66 18.01 -32.68
N GLU A 68 -12.23 17.23 -33.68
CA GLU A 68 -12.51 15.79 -33.78
C GLU A 68 -11.92 15.02 -32.59
N GLU A 69 -10.82 15.48 -32.03
CA GLU A 69 -10.20 14.84 -30.86
C GLU A 69 -11.02 15.00 -29.56
N TYR A 70 -11.86 16.02 -29.50
CA TYR A 70 -12.75 16.24 -28.36
C TYR A 70 -14.13 15.62 -28.57
N SER A 71 -14.50 15.29 -29.79
CA SER A 71 -15.85 14.82 -30.14
C SER A 71 -16.26 13.54 -29.41
N ILE A 72 -15.27 12.79 -28.90
CA ILE A 72 -15.50 11.58 -28.09
C ILE A 72 -15.89 11.87 -26.64
N TYR A 73 -15.71 13.11 -26.18
CA TYR A 73 -16.04 13.52 -24.81
C TYR A 73 -17.37 14.24 -24.78
N GLU A 74 -18.18 13.93 -23.76
CA GLU A 74 -19.43 14.65 -23.50
C GLU A 74 -19.12 16.11 -23.14
N LYS A 75 -19.85 17.04 -23.75
CA LYS A 75 -19.75 18.45 -23.42
C LYS A 75 -20.49 18.73 -22.12
N ILE A 76 -19.76 19.05 -21.06
CA ILE A 76 -20.30 19.45 -19.76
C ILE A 76 -20.12 20.97 -19.62
N GLU A 77 -21.21 21.67 -19.34
CA GLU A 77 -21.19 23.12 -19.15
C GLU A 77 -20.43 23.47 -17.86
N ARG A 78 -19.73 24.61 -17.89
CA ARG A 78 -18.98 25.12 -16.75
C ARG A 78 -19.91 25.44 -15.59
N ARG A 79 -19.53 25.05 -14.37
CA ARG A 79 -20.22 25.47 -13.15
C ARG A 79 -19.70 26.84 -12.73
N GLU A 80 -20.63 27.72 -12.39
CA GLU A 80 -20.30 29.02 -11.80
C GLU A 80 -20.12 28.86 -10.30
N MET A 81 -19.06 29.47 -9.77
CA MET A 81 -18.79 29.45 -8.34
C MET A 81 -19.73 30.42 -7.64
N PRO A 82 -20.41 30.02 -6.57
CA PRO A 82 -21.23 30.93 -5.78
C PRO A 82 -20.38 32.05 -5.20
N GLU A 83 -20.89 33.27 -5.28
CA GLU A 83 -20.26 34.48 -4.75
C GLU A 83 -21.14 35.14 -3.68
N LEU A 84 -20.51 35.90 -2.76
CA LEU A 84 -21.24 36.74 -1.83
C LEU A 84 -22.08 37.77 -2.58
N PRO A 85 -23.29 38.09 -2.11
CA PRO A 85 -24.06 39.20 -2.64
C PRO A 85 -23.23 40.51 -2.64
N VAL A 86 -23.32 41.27 -3.71
CA VAL A 86 -22.53 42.50 -3.89
C VAL A 86 -22.64 43.47 -2.70
N GLU A 87 -23.82 43.57 -2.10
CA GLU A 87 -24.06 44.46 -0.95
C GLU A 87 -23.31 43.98 0.31
N GLU A 88 -23.15 42.69 0.50
CA GLU A 88 -22.38 42.13 1.60
C GLU A 88 -20.86 42.22 1.32
N ALA A 89 -20.45 41.96 0.10
CA ALA A 89 -19.06 42.02 -0.31
C ALA A 89 -18.45 43.42 -0.16
N LYS A 90 -19.26 44.48 -0.40
CA LYS A 90 -18.81 45.89 -0.29
C LYS A 90 -18.49 46.33 1.13
N ILE A 91 -19.07 45.72 2.13
CA ILE A 91 -19.00 46.16 3.53
C ILE A 91 -18.28 45.17 4.45
N SER A 92 -17.74 44.06 3.88
CA SER A 92 -17.07 43.03 4.67
C SER A 92 -15.74 42.61 4.01
N PHE A 93 -14.82 42.05 4.81
CA PHE A 93 -13.59 41.39 4.34
C PHE A 93 -13.74 39.87 4.29
N LYS A 94 -14.99 39.37 4.22
CA LYS A 94 -15.22 37.94 3.99
C LYS A 94 -14.76 37.56 2.59
N GLU A 95 -14.39 36.30 2.43
CA GLU A 95 -14.08 35.74 1.12
C GLU A 95 -15.29 35.84 0.19
N VAL A 96 -15.09 36.45 -0.98
CA VAL A 96 -16.18 36.72 -1.93
C VAL A 96 -16.60 35.45 -2.64
N GLU A 97 -15.64 34.62 -3.03
CA GLU A 97 -15.88 33.35 -3.70
C GLU A 97 -16.13 32.27 -2.65
N LEU A 98 -17.33 31.70 -2.61
CA LEU A 98 -17.77 30.80 -1.56
C LEU A 98 -17.33 29.34 -1.76
N GLY A 99 -16.70 29.03 -2.90
CA GLY A 99 -16.33 27.65 -3.25
C GLY A 99 -17.52 26.86 -3.83
N PHE A 100 -17.23 25.68 -4.38
CA PHE A 100 -18.24 24.79 -4.92
C PHE A 100 -18.87 23.93 -3.81
N SER A 101 -20.15 23.58 -4.00
CA SER A 101 -20.72 22.41 -3.32
C SER A 101 -20.01 21.13 -3.78
N GLU A 102 -20.09 20.04 -3.01
CA GLU A 102 -19.51 18.75 -3.40
C GLU A 102 -20.01 18.29 -4.78
N THR A 103 -21.31 18.44 -5.04
CA THR A 103 -21.94 18.09 -6.32
C THR A 103 -21.41 18.93 -7.48
N ASP A 104 -21.24 20.23 -7.28
CA ASP A 104 -20.72 21.13 -8.31
C ASP A 104 -19.23 20.91 -8.54
N ALA A 105 -18.45 20.67 -7.48
CA ALA A 105 -17.04 20.34 -7.56
C ALA A 105 -16.82 19.04 -8.37
N VAL A 106 -17.60 17.99 -8.12
CA VAL A 106 -17.57 16.73 -8.88
C VAL A 106 -17.96 16.97 -10.34
N SER A 107 -18.99 17.78 -10.59
CA SER A 107 -19.43 18.10 -11.96
C SER A 107 -18.35 18.87 -12.72
N GLU A 108 -17.71 19.88 -12.09
CA GLU A 108 -16.63 20.65 -12.70
C GLU A 108 -15.37 19.77 -12.90
N ALA A 109 -15.05 18.87 -11.98
CA ALA A 109 -13.94 17.93 -12.12
C ALA A 109 -14.11 16.99 -13.33
N LYS A 110 -15.34 16.56 -13.65
CA LYS A 110 -15.64 15.72 -14.83
C LYS A 110 -15.34 16.40 -16.17
N ARG A 111 -15.21 17.72 -16.21
CA ARG A 111 -14.80 18.45 -17.40
C ARG A 111 -13.31 18.32 -17.74
N CYS A 112 -12.50 17.75 -16.82
CA CYS A 112 -11.08 17.57 -17.03
C CYS A 112 -10.79 16.54 -18.12
N LEU A 113 -10.05 16.92 -19.17
CA LEU A 113 -9.66 16.03 -20.28
C LEU A 113 -8.43 15.14 -19.95
N GLU A 114 -7.88 15.25 -18.76
CA GLU A 114 -6.70 14.48 -18.30
C GLU A 114 -5.50 14.53 -19.29
N CYS A 115 -5.27 15.68 -19.92
CA CYS A 115 -4.29 15.85 -20.99
C CYS A 115 -2.83 15.89 -20.52
N GLY A 116 -2.57 15.96 -19.22
CA GLY A 116 -1.22 15.96 -18.64
C GLY A 116 -0.58 14.58 -18.55
N CYS A 117 0.74 14.52 -18.37
CA CYS A 117 1.43 13.27 -18.08
C CYS A 117 1.50 13.04 -16.55
N PHE A 118 0.94 11.94 -16.08
CA PHE A 118 0.84 11.61 -14.65
C PHE A 118 2.18 11.24 -13.98
N VAL A 119 3.22 10.96 -14.77
CA VAL A 119 4.54 10.54 -14.27
C VAL A 119 5.67 11.47 -14.74
N ASN A 120 5.35 12.70 -15.08
CA ASN A 120 6.33 13.69 -15.56
C ASN A 120 7.50 13.88 -14.58
N GLU A 121 7.25 13.82 -13.26
CA GLU A 121 8.25 13.98 -12.20
C GLU A 121 9.20 12.77 -12.08
N THR A 122 8.75 11.58 -12.45
CA THR A 122 9.50 10.33 -12.29
C THR A 122 9.93 9.71 -13.62
N CYS A 123 9.65 10.37 -14.74
CA CYS A 123 9.95 9.88 -16.09
C CYS A 123 11.44 9.99 -16.41
N PHE A 124 12.14 8.87 -16.52
CA PHE A 124 13.55 8.87 -16.91
C PHE A 124 13.80 9.40 -18.32
N LEU A 125 12.86 9.20 -19.26
CA LEU A 125 12.98 9.75 -20.59
C LEU A 125 13.00 11.28 -20.55
N ARG A 126 12.04 11.90 -19.83
CA ARG A 126 12.00 13.35 -19.64
C ARG A 126 13.28 13.87 -19.00
N LYS A 127 13.76 13.21 -17.95
CA LYS A 127 15.01 13.55 -17.28
C LYS A 127 16.18 13.57 -18.26
N TYR A 128 16.40 12.48 -19.00
CA TYR A 128 17.52 12.40 -19.92
C TYR A 128 17.35 13.29 -21.15
N CYS A 129 16.13 13.54 -21.62
CA CYS A 129 15.90 14.54 -22.65
C CYS A 129 16.29 15.95 -22.20
N THR A 130 16.11 16.27 -20.90
CA THR A 130 16.60 17.51 -20.29
C THR A 130 18.13 17.50 -20.24
N ASP A 131 18.72 16.45 -19.65
CA ASP A 131 20.17 16.36 -19.43
C ASP A 131 20.97 16.46 -20.75
N TYR A 132 20.44 15.87 -21.84
CA TYR A 132 21.07 15.84 -23.16
C TYR A 132 20.55 16.89 -24.13
N LEU A 133 19.72 17.81 -23.69
CA LEU A 133 19.15 18.91 -24.51
C LEU A 133 18.51 18.40 -25.81
N VAL A 134 17.72 17.34 -25.73
CA VAL A 134 17.13 16.67 -26.89
C VAL A 134 16.15 17.57 -27.61
N ASN A 135 16.36 17.78 -28.93
CA ASN A 135 15.40 18.43 -29.79
C ASN A 135 14.51 17.41 -30.51
N PRO A 136 13.24 17.21 -30.09
CA PRO A 136 12.35 16.23 -30.68
C PRO A 136 11.96 16.54 -32.14
N ALA A 137 12.07 17.78 -32.58
CA ALA A 137 11.74 18.18 -33.95
C ALA A 137 12.77 17.69 -34.97
N GLN A 138 13.97 17.28 -34.54
CA GLN A 138 15.04 16.83 -35.43
C GLN A 138 14.68 15.51 -36.14
N PHE A 139 13.84 14.67 -35.53
CA PHE A 139 13.45 13.34 -36.03
C PHE A 139 11.93 13.23 -36.15
N LEU A 140 11.32 14.10 -36.92
CA LEU A 140 9.90 14.03 -37.25
C LEU A 140 9.64 12.90 -38.22
N GLY A 141 8.53 12.18 -38.03
CA GLY A 141 8.11 11.06 -38.87
C GLY A 141 6.79 10.46 -38.43
N ASP A 142 6.46 9.32 -39.02
CA ASP A 142 5.24 8.59 -38.66
C ASP A 142 5.27 8.11 -37.21
N LYS A 143 4.10 8.14 -36.57
CA LYS A 143 3.91 7.71 -35.18
C LYS A 143 2.80 6.67 -35.11
N ASN A 144 3.07 5.56 -34.46
CA ASN A 144 2.01 4.62 -34.08
C ASN A 144 1.11 5.29 -33.04
N LYS A 145 -0.21 5.08 -33.21
CA LYS A 145 -1.22 5.49 -32.25
C LYS A 145 -1.97 4.25 -31.78
N HIS A 146 -2.02 4.06 -30.49
CA HIS A 146 -2.73 2.96 -29.84
C HIS A 146 -3.75 3.52 -28.86
N PRO A 147 -4.92 2.86 -28.69
CA PRO A 147 -5.84 3.20 -27.62
C PRO A 147 -5.16 2.95 -26.26
N ILE A 148 -5.48 3.78 -25.28
CA ILE A 148 -5.04 3.54 -23.89
C ILE A 148 -5.90 2.44 -23.31
N ASP A 149 -5.28 1.45 -22.71
CA ASP A 149 -5.96 0.31 -22.10
C ASP A 149 -6.26 0.57 -20.63
N TYR A 150 -7.53 0.77 -20.31
CA TYR A 150 -8.09 0.92 -18.97
C TYR A 150 -8.84 -0.34 -18.48
N THR A 151 -8.74 -1.47 -19.17
CA THR A 151 -9.54 -2.68 -18.86
C THR A 151 -9.14 -3.33 -17.54
N HIS A 152 -7.87 -3.20 -17.12
CA HIS A 152 -7.44 -3.70 -15.83
C HIS A 152 -7.85 -2.74 -14.69
N PRO A 153 -8.39 -3.23 -13.55
CA PRO A 153 -8.90 -2.35 -12.48
C PRO A 153 -7.81 -1.50 -11.82
N PHE A 154 -6.54 -1.91 -11.84
CA PHE A 154 -5.45 -1.25 -11.14
C PHE A 154 -4.31 -0.76 -12.03
N ILE A 155 -4.17 -1.26 -13.24
CA ILE A 155 -3.04 -1.00 -14.13
C ILE A 155 -3.54 -0.38 -15.43
N VAL A 156 -3.05 0.80 -15.76
CA VAL A 156 -3.30 1.46 -17.04
C VAL A 156 -2.09 1.24 -17.95
N ARG A 157 -2.34 0.88 -19.21
CA ARG A 157 -1.33 0.71 -20.25
C ARG A 157 -1.51 1.76 -21.34
N ASP A 158 -0.54 2.64 -21.48
CA ASP A 158 -0.45 3.62 -22.57
C ASP A 158 0.74 3.27 -23.48
N ALA A 159 0.46 2.52 -24.53
CA ALA A 159 1.49 2.06 -25.45
C ALA A 159 2.17 3.22 -26.20
N ASN A 160 1.51 4.38 -26.33
CA ASN A 160 2.05 5.55 -27.00
C ASN A 160 3.29 6.14 -26.27
N LYS A 161 3.44 5.84 -24.99
CA LYS A 161 4.57 6.26 -24.15
C LYS A 161 5.67 5.20 -24.03
N CYS A 162 5.47 4.00 -24.63
CA CYS A 162 6.39 2.89 -24.50
C CYS A 162 7.66 3.11 -25.34
N ILE A 163 8.85 2.94 -24.70
CA ILE A 163 10.16 3.01 -25.38
C ILE A 163 10.75 1.63 -25.72
N TYR A 164 9.94 0.58 -25.64
CA TYR A 164 10.29 -0.81 -25.98
C TYR A 164 11.51 -1.39 -25.23
N CYS A 165 11.81 -0.90 -24.04
CA CYS A 165 12.98 -1.33 -23.26
C CYS A 165 12.89 -2.76 -22.71
N GLY A 166 11.73 -3.41 -22.74
CA GLY A 166 11.49 -4.81 -22.32
C GLY A 166 11.61 -5.09 -20.82
N ARG A 167 11.80 -4.06 -19.96
CA ARG A 167 11.98 -4.27 -18.51
C ARG A 167 10.76 -4.92 -17.87
N CYS A 168 9.54 -4.51 -18.22
CA CYS A 168 8.29 -5.09 -17.74
C CYS A 168 8.14 -6.55 -18.17
N ILE A 169 8.51 -6.89 -19.41
CA ILE A 169 8.50 -8.27 -19.95
C ILE A 169 9.42 -9.15 -19.10
N ARG A 170 10.70 -8.77 -19.01
CA ARG A 170 11.69 -9.57 -18.25
C ARG A 170 11.32 -9.70 -16.77
N THR A 171 10.86 -8.63 -16.14
CA THR A 171 10.46 -8.69 -14.73
C THR A 171 9.25 -9.60 -14.51
N CYS A 172 8.24 -9.52 -15.39
CA CYS A 172 7.09 -10.40 -15.32
C CYS A 172 7.49 -11.87 -15.53
N ALA A 173 8.36 -12.12 -16.51
CA ALA A 173 8.79 -13.47 -16.86
C ALA A 173 9.78 -14.07 -15.88
N GLU A 174 10.83 -13.34 -15.49
CA GLU A 174 11.98 -13.90 -14.79
C GLU A 174 11.92 -13.78 -13.27
N ILE A 175 11.14 -12.80 -12.77
CA ILE A 175 11.04 -12.51 -11.33
C ILE A 175 9.69 -12.96 -10.77
N GLN A 176 8.58 -12.52 -11.39
CA GLN A 176 7.24 -12.78 -10.87
C GLN A 176 6.66 -14.12 -11.33
N GLY A 177 6.99 -14.57 -12.50
CA GLY A 177 6.61 -15.88 -13.03
C GLY A 177 5.55 -15.90 -14.13
N PRO A 178 4.48 -15.11 -14.11
CA PRO A 178 3.37 -15.26 -15.05
C PRO A 178 3.74 -15.10 -16.53
N ALA A 179 4.73 -14.24 -16.83
CA ALA A 179 5.20 -14.00 -18.21
C ALA A 179 4.09 -13.52 -19.17
N VAL A 180 3.12 -12.77 -18.66
CA VAL A 180 1.94 -12.34 -19.43
C VAL A 180 2.21 -11.22 -20.42
N LEU A 181 3.35 -10.52 -20.28
CA LEU A 181 3.76 -9.46 -21.20
C LEU A 181 4.81 -9.96 -22.19
N GLY A 182 4.65 -9.60 -23.44
CA GLY A 182 5.59 -9.91 -24.52
C GLY A 182 5.62 -8.81 -25.57
N TYR A 183 6.50 -8.94 -26.56
CA TYR A 183 6.40 -8.19 -27.80
C TYR A 183 5.42 -8.89 -28.72
N ILE A 184 4.38 -8.21 -29.12
CA ILE A 184 3.43 -8.67 -30.13
C ILE A 184 3.59 -7.82 -31.40
N TYR A 185 3.19 -8.38 -32.54
CA TYR A 185 3.47 -7.82 -33.86
C TYR A 185 4.97 -7.66 -34.12
N ARG A 186 5.36 -7.05 -35.22
CA ARG A 186 6.78 -6.81 -35.55
C ARG A 186 6.98 -5.56 -36.40
N GLY A 187 8.23 -5.13 -36.49
CA GLY A 187 8.58 -3.89 -37.20
C GLY A 187 7.95 -2.67 -36.57
N PHE A 188 7.43 -1.79 -37.38
CA PHE A 188 6.83 -0.55 -36.93
C PHE A 188 5.57 -0.78 -36.05
N ALA A 189 4.83 -1.86 -36.25
CA ALA A 189 3.66 -2.21 -35.49
C ALA A 189 3.94 -2.91 -34.14
N THR A 190 5.21 -3.08 -33.74
CA THR A 190 5.57 -3.73 -32.47
C THR A 190 4.88 -3.09 -31.30
N LEU A 191 4.33 -3.90 -30.40
CA LEU A 191 3.63 -3.48 -29.19
C LEU A 191 4.02 -4.36 -28.00
N VAL A 192 4.13 -3.77 -26.82
CA VAL A 192 4.27 -4.52 -25.56
C VAL A 192 2.89 -4.74 -24.98
N ALA A 193 2.43 -5.98 -25.01
CA ALA A 193 1.10 -6.36 -24.55
C ALA A 193 1.04 -7.83 -24.13
N PRO A 194 -0.07 -8.30 -23.54
CA PRO A 194 -0.38 -9.71 -23.48
C PRO A 194 -0.54 -10.33 -24.88
N GLU A 195 -0.57 -11.64 -24.93
CA GLU A 195 -0.81 -12.39 -26.16
C GLU A 195 -2.09 -11.89 -26.86
N PHE A 196 -2.05 -11.79 -28.19
CA PHE A 196 -3.11 -11.26 -29.05
C PHE A 196 -3.56 -9.82 -28.74
N GLY A 197 -2.87 -9.08 -27.87
CA GLY A 197 -3.27 -7.72 -27.46
C GLY A 197 -4.41 -7.70 -26.43
N ASP A 198 -4.72 -8.82 -25.83
CA ASP A 198 -5.80 -8.97 -24.84
C ASP A 198 -5.56 -8.13 -23.56
N SER A 199 -6.62 -8.06 -22.75
CA SER A 199 -6.53 -7.44 -21.42
C SER A 199 -5.70 -8.31 -20.48
N LEU A 200 -4.95 -7.65 -19.59
CA LEU A 200 -4.26 -8.33 -18.47
C LEU A 200 -5.21 -9.15 -17.59
N THR A 201 -6.48 -8.76 -17.49
CA THR A 201 -7.49 -9.48 -16.70
C THR A 201 -7.88 -10.84 -17.27
N LYS A 202 -7.60 -11.07 -18.56
CA LYS A 202 -7.84 -12.36 -19.24
C LYS A 202 -6.64 -13.29 -19.21
N THR A 203 -5.60 -12.95 -18.47
CA THR A 203 -4.35 -13.69 -18.39
C THR A 203 -4.07 -14.16 -16.96
N SER A 204 -3.01 -14.92 -16.76
CA SER A 204 -2.52 -15.30 -15.42
C SER A 204 -1.81 -14.15 -14.67
N CYS A 205 -2.16 -12.89 -14.95
CA CYS A 205 -1.60 -11.72 -14.30
C CYS A 205 -1.89 -11.75 -12.79
N LEU A 206 -0.84 -11.65 -11.98
CA LEU A 206 -0.94 -11.61 -10.51
C LEU A 206 -1.36 -10.23 -9.97
N SER A 207 -1.62 -9.26 -10.80
CA SER A 207 -1.94 -7.86 -10.43
C SER A 207 -0.92 -7.24 -9.46
N CYS A 208 0.32 -7.70 -9.44
CA CYS A 208 1.34 -7.27 -8.47
C CYS A 208 1.88 -5.85 -8.72
N GLY A 209 1.58 -5.23 -9.86
CA GLY A 209 2.06 -3.89 -10.23
C GLY A 209 3.57 -3.77 -10.46
N LYS A 210 4.32 -4.89 -10.49
CA LYS A 210 5.78 -4.84 -10.66
C LYS A 210 6.21 -4.26 -12.01
N CYS A 211 5.40 -4.46 -13.03
CA CYS A 211 5.61 -3.87 -14.36
C CYS A 211 5.55 -2.33 -14.32
N ILE A 212 4.77 -1.75 -13.41
CA ILE A 212 4.71 -0.30 -13.15
C ILE A 212 6.03 0.19 -12.56
N ASP A 213 6.54 -0.49 -11.50
CA ASP A 213 7.76 -0.09 -10.79
C ASP A 213 9.00 -0.06 -11.69
N VAL A 214 9.05 -0.93 -12.69
CA VAL A 214 10.21 -1.05 -13.57
C VAL A 214 10.07 -0.25 -14.85
N CYS A 215 8.88 0.31 -15.12
CA CYS A 215 8.66 1.15 -16.29
C CYS A 215 9.39 2.49 -16.13
N PRO A 216 10.33 2.83 -17.04
CA PRO A 216 11.08 4.08 -16.94
C PRO A 216 10.31 5.30 -17.42
N VAL A 217 9.11 5.09 -17.95
CA VAL A 217 8.23 6.11 -18.56
C VAL A 217 6.77 5.87 -18.11
N GLY A 218 5.85 6.72 -18.56
CA GLY A 218 4.42 6.62 -18.23
C GLY A 218 3.63 5.59 -19.05
N ALA A 219 4.28 4.56 -19.61
CA ALA A 219 3.58 3.54 -20.40
C ALA A 219 2.78 2.53 -19.54
N LEU A 220 3.19 2.35 -18.29
CA LEU A 220 2.50 1.54 -17.29
C LEU A 220 2.35 2.37 -16.02
N THR A 221 1.12 2.62 -15.60
CA THR A 221 0.80 3.43 -14.43
C THR A 221 -0.25 2.76 -13.56
N GLU A 222 -0.30 3.14 -12.30
CA GLU A 222 -1.41 2.78 -11.44
C GLU A 222 -2.64 3.59 -11.82
N ARG A 223 -3.80 2.96 -11.83
CA ARG A 223 -5.05 3.67 -12.17
C ARG A 223 -5.35 4.81 -11.21
N THR A 224 -5.01 4.66 -9.94
CA THR A 224 -5.20 5.68 -8.90
C THR A 224 -4.36 6.94 -9.10
N VAL A 225 -3.20 6.85 -9.78
CA VAL A 225 -2.37 8.01 -10.12
C VAL A 225 -3.10 8.98 -11.06
N HIS A 226 -4.12 8.48 -11.78
CA HIS A 226 -4.96 9.30 -12.63
C HIS A 226 -5.97 10.17 -11.85
N TYR A 227 -6.13 9.95 -10.56
CA TYR A 227 -6.86 10.85 -9.64
C TYR A 227 -5.91 11.94 -9.14
N LYS A 228 -5.60 12.86 -9.95
CA LYS A 228 -4.58 13.91 -9.87
C LYS A 228 -4.40 14.54 -8.51
N PHE A 229 -3.42 14.07 -7.79
CA PHE A 229 -2.88 14.79 -6.66
C PHE A 229 -1.64 15.59 -7.09
N ASN A 230 -1.43 16.73 -6.46
CA ASN A 230 -0.23 17.51 -6.69
C ASN A 230 0.99 16.71 -6.21
N PRO A 231 1.93 16.33 -7.11
CA PRO A 231 3.07 15.49 -6.72
C PRO A 231 4.04 16.19 -5.74
N HIS A 232 3.96 17.51 -5.64
CA HIS A 232 4.82 18.30 -4.75
C HIS A 232 4.26 18.45 -3.33
N LEU A 233 2.98 18.15 -3.11
CA LEU A 233 2.29 18.34 -1.83
C LEU A 233 1.92 17.01 -1.17
N LYS A 234 2.73 15.98 -1.34
CA LYS A 234 2.49 14.67 -0.74
C LYS A 234 3.33 14.46 0.51
N ASP A 235 2.69 13.93 1.53
CA ASP A 235 3.36 13.37 2.69
C ASP A 235 3.71 11.91 2.42
N ILE A 236 4.87 11.49 2.90
CA ILE A 236 5.37 10.12 2.72
C ILE A 236 5.60 9.52 4.10
N SER A 237 5.01 8.36 4.33
CA SER A 237 5.26 7.55 5.52
C SER A 237 5.69 6.14 5.17
N LEU A 238 6.56 5.56 5.99
CA LEU A 238 6.98 4.17 5.90
C LEU A 238 6.27 3.37 6.99
N GLN A 239 5.72 2.24 6.61
CA GLN A 239 5.01 1.37 7.53
C GLN A 239 5.04 -0.08 7.04
N ASN A 240 4.56 -0.97 7.86
CA ASN A 240 4.46 -2.38 7.51
C ASN A 240 3.08 -2.72 6.98
N CYS A 241 3.07 -3.55 5.96
CA CYS A 241 1.84 -4.10 5.41
C CYS A 241 1.21 -5.05 6.43
N GLY A 242 -0.01 -4.75 6.86
CA GLY A 242 -0.78 -5.53 7.82
C GLY A 242 -1.67 -6.62 7.20
N LEU A 243 -1.39 -7.08 5.98
CA LEU A 243 -2.29 -7.97 5.25
C LEU A 243 -1.85 -9.44 5.21
N CYS A 244 -0.65 -9.74 5.72
CA CYS A 244 -0.16 -11.11 5.95
C CYS A 244 1.10 -11.10 6.82
N GLY A 245 1.53 -12.28 7.29
CA GLY A 245 2.69 -12.46 8.16
C GLY A 245 4.04 -12.09 7.55
N VAL A 246 4.13 -11.93 6.24
CA VAL A 246 5.38 -11.49 5.60
C VAL A 246 5.81 -10.09 6.06
N GLY A 247 4.86 -9.18 6.37
CA GLY A 247 5.15 -7.87 6.97
C GLY A 247 6.00 -6.95 6.08
N CYS A 248 5.73 -6.89 4.78
CA CYS A 248 6.47 -6.06 3.82
C CYS A 248 6.52 -4.59 4.23
N LEU A 249 7.69 -3.94 4.09
CA LEU A 249 7.79 -2.49 4.24
C LEU A 249 7.13 -1.81 3.02
N ILE A 250 6.16 -0.95 3.29
CA ILE A 250 5.44 -0.16 2.29
C ILE A 250 5.66 1.34 2.52
N GLN A 251 5.63 2.08 1.43
CA GLN A 251 5.59 3.53 1.43
C GLN A 251 4.16 3.97 1.10
N THR A 252 3.54 4.69 2.01
CA THR A 252 2.22 5.29 1.82
C THR A 252 2.40 6.76 1.47
N GLU A 253 1.77 7.19 0.40
CA GLU A 253 1.71 8.58 -0.04
C GLU A 253 0.33 9.14 0.26
N THR A 254 0.28 10.25 1.01
CA THR A 254 -0.98 10.94 1.35
C THR A 254 -0.94 12.40 0.91
N GLN A 255 -2.11 12.96 0.66
CA GLN A 255 -2.29 14.39 0.42
C GLN A 255 -3.53 14.87 1.15
N ALA A 256 -3.40 15.90 1.98
CA ALA A 256 -4.46 16.41 2.83
C ALA A 256 -5.16 15.30 3.65
N GLY A 257 -4.39 14.34 4.16
CA GLY A 257 -4.91 13.20 4.92
C GLY A 257 -5.54 12.07 4.09
N THR A 258 -5.61 12.22 2.76
CA THR A 258 -6.14 11.18 1.86
C THR A 258 -5.01 10.34 1.31
N ILE A 259 -5.13 9.02 1.40
CA ILE A 259 -4.17 8.08 0.80
C ILE A 259 -4.33 8.12 -0.71
N THR A 260 -3.24 8.37 -1.41
CA THR A 260 -3.22 8.49 -2.87
C THR A 260 -2.54 7.32 -3.54
N ARG A 261 -1.59 6.69 -2.84
CA ARG A 261 -0.80 5.58 -3.36
C ARG A 261 -0.14 4.78 -2.26
N VAL A 262 0.03 3.48 -2.48
CA VAL A 262 0.91 2.61 -1.71
C VAL A 262 1.93 1.94 -2.64
N THR A 263 3.21 2.06 -2.31
CA THR A 263 4.32 1.53 -3.10
C THR A 263 5.47 1.06 -2.20
N THR A 264 6.65 0.84 -2.76
CA THR A 264 7.88 0.57 -1.99
C THR A 264 8.78 1.79 -1.99
N SER A 265 9.47 2.04 -0.87
CA SER A 265 10.46 3.11 -0.81
C SER A 265 11.64 2.85 -1.75
N GLN A 266 12.08 3.91 -2.41
CA GLN A 266 13.30 3.88 -3.23
C GLN A 266 14.54 4.21 -2.40
N LYS A 267 14.38 5.01 -1.32
CA LYS A 267 15.46 5.47 -0.46
C LYS A 267 15.77 4.44 0.63
N GLU A 268 14.74 3.87 1.21
CA GLU A 268 14.82 2.92 2.31
C GLU A 268 14.06 1.64 1.94
N PRO A 269 14.61 0.80 1.07
CA PRO A 269 13.95 -0.43 0.70
C PRO A 269 13.93 -1.40 1.89
N GLY A 270 12.75 -1.92 2.23
CA GLY A 270 12.62 -3.01 3.20
C GLY A 270 13.21 -4.32 2.69
N PHE A 271 13.12 -5.39 3.49
CA PHE A 271 13.56 -6.73 3.07
C PHE A 271 12.86 -7.22 1.80
N ASN A 272 11.64 -6.78 1.55
CA ASN A 272 10.90 -7.03 0.32
C ASN A 272 11.46 -6.25 -0.89
N GLY A 273 12.43 -5.37 -0.68
CA GLY A 273 13.01 -4.52 -1.72
C GLY A 273 11.93 -3.73 -2.46
N LYS A 274 11.86 -3.90 -3.76
CA LYS A 274 10.82 -3.28 -4.61
C LYS A 274 9.65 -4.22 -4.91
N ASN A 275 9.43 -5.27 -4.12
CA ASN A 275 8.40 -6.27 -4.38
C ASN A 275 7.22 -6.10 -3.44
N LEU A 276 6.02 -6.05 -4.02
CA LEU A 276 4.75 -6.12 -3.34
C LEU A 276 3.85 -7.13 -4.07
N CYS A 277 2.96 -7.75 -3.33
CA CYS A 277 1.85 -8.51 -3.89
C CYS A 277 0.67 -7.58 -4.21
N PHE A 278 -0.36 -8.13 -4.83
CA PHE A 278 -1.61 -7.42 -5.11
C PHE A 278 -2.19 -6.75 -3.86
N LYS A 279 -2.34 -7.50 -2.76
CA LYS A 279 -2.90 -6.98 -1.50
C LYS A 279 -2.06 -5.81 -0.97
N GLY A 280 -0.74 -5.97 -0.90
CA GLY A 280 0.15 -4.94 -0.36
C GLY A 280 0.19 -3.65 -1.18
N ARG A 281 -0.02 -3.75 -2.52
CA ARG A 281 -0.01 -2.57 -3.39
C ARG A 281 -1.36 -1.88 -3.51
N PHE A 282 -2.44 -2.64 -3.62
CA PHE A 282 -3.76 -2.11 -3.96
C PHE A 282 -4.80 -2.31 -2.86
N GLY A 283 -4.50 -3.12 -1.84
CA GLY A 283 -5.43 -3.41 -0.73
C GLY A 283 -5.79 -2.19 0.12
N TRP A 284 -5.01 -1.10 0.05
CA TRP A 284 -5.31 0.15 0.75
C TRP A 284 -6.65 0.79 0.32
N GLN A 285 -7.17 0.45 -0.86
CA GLN A 285 -8.46 0.96 -1.34
C GLN A 285 -9.61 0.53 -0.43
N SER A 286 -9.46 -0.61 0.26
CA SER A 286 -10.44 -1.05 1.26
C SER A 286 -10.58 -0.08 2.45
N PHE A 287 -9.60 0.80 2.67
CA PHE A 287 -9.71 1.87 3.67
C PHE A 287 -10.89 2.81 3.41
N TYR A 288 -11.26 2.99 2.14
CA TYR A 288 -12.38 3.82 1.70
C TYR A 288 -13.62 2.99 1.35
N ASP A 289 -13.67 1.72 1.78
CA ASP A 289 -14.84 0.87 1.55
C ASP A 289 -16.05 1.41 2.35
N LYS A 290 -17.23 1.32 1.75
CA LYS A 290 -18.51 1.73 2.37
C LYS A 290 -18.85 0.91 3.63
N ASP A 291 -18.34 -0.33 3.72
CA ASP A 291 -18.55 -1.21 4.85
C ASP A 291 -17.52 -1.00 5.98
N ARG A 292 -16.65 0.01 5.84
CA ARG A 292 -15.74 0.40 6.89
C ARG A 292 -16.50 0.97 8.10
N LEU A 293 -16.23 0.42 9.27
CA LEU A 293 -16.78 0.92 10.53
C LEU A 293 -16.09 2.24 10.91
N THR A 294 -16.89 3.27 11.14
CA THR A 294 -16.43 4.58 11.62
C THR A 294 -17.13 5.02 12.91
N VAL A 295 -18.28 4.42 13.19
CA VAL A 295 -19.08 4.65 14.39
C VAL A 295 -19.50 3.31 15.01
N PRO A 296 -19.70 3.23 16.33
CA PRO A 296 -20.20 2.02 16.97
C PRO A 296 -21.60 1.62 16.50
N LEU A 297 -21.84 0.32 16.36
CA LEU A 297 -23.12 -0.22 15.91
C LEU A 297 -23.67 -1.22 16.94
N LYS A 298 -24.88 -0.98 17.44
CA LYS A 298 -25.61 -1.86 18.35
C LYS A 298 -26.66 -2.66 17.60
N LYS A 299 -26.75 -3.96 17.87
CA LYS A 299 -27.75 -4.84 17.27
C LYS A 299 -29.09 -4.72 18.03
N GLU A 300 -30.13 -4.30 17.32
CA GLU A 300 -31.50 -4.23 17.84
C GLU A 300 -32.44 -4.99 16.91
N LYS A 301 -33.13 -5.99 17.43
CA LYS A 301 -34.03 -6.85 16.64
C LYS A 301 -33.38 -7.45 15.39
N GLY A 302 -32.10 -7.80 15.47
CA GLY A 302 -31.34 -8.39 14.38
C GLY A 302 -30.71 -7.40 13.38
N ILE A 303 -30.93 -6.08 13.55
CA ILE A 303 -30.40 -5.03 12.67
C ILE A 303 -29.42 -4.16 13.45
N PHE A 304 -28.28 -3.85 12.87
CA PHE A 304 -27.30 -2.94 13.44
C PHE A 304 -27.72 -1.47 13.25
N LYS A 305 -27.71 -0.70 14.32
CA LYS A 305 -27.96 0.74 14.36
C LYS A 305 -26.79 1.51 14.94
N GLU A 306 -26.53 2.67 14.41
CA GLU A 306 -25.48 3.56 14.91
C GLU A 306 -25.83 4.07 16.30
N ILE A 307 -24.81 4.07 17.17
CA ILE A 307 -24.86 4.66 18.51
C ILE A 307 -23.62 5.52 18.74
N SER A 308 -23.69 6.40 19.74
CA SER A 308 -22.53 7.21 20.11
C SER A 308 -21.44 6.37 20.80
N TRP A 309 -20.19 6.85 20.75
CA TRP A 309 -19.08 6.24 21.49
C TRP A 309 -19.30 6.23 23.00
N GLN A 310 -19.95 7.29 23.54
CA GLN A 310 -20.30 7.34 24.96
C GLN A 310 -21.31 6.25 25.32
N GLU A 311 -22.38 6.11 24.53
CA GLU A 311 -23.39 5.08 24.75
C GLU A 311 -22.80 3.66 24.63
N ALA A 312 -21.91 3.43 23.67
CA ALA A 312 -21.20 2.17 23.54
C ALA A 312 -20.33 1.87 24.78
N THR A 313 -19.63 2.87 25.30
CA THR A 313 -18.80 2.77 26.51
C THR A 313 -19.62 2.43 27.73
N ASP A 314 -20.73 3.15 27.95
CA ASP A 314 -21.61 2.95 29.08
C ASP A 314 -22.26 1.56 29.04
N LEU A 315 -22.66 1.12 27.85
CA LEU A 315 -23.22 -0.21 27.63
C LEU A 315 -22.20 -1.32 27.95
N ILE A 316 -20.96 -1.19 27.50
CA ILE A 316 -19.89 -2.14 27.84
C ILE A 316 -19.65 -2.16 29.35
N ALA A 317 -19.56 -0.97 30.00
CA ALA A 317 -19.35 -0.87 31.43
C ALA A 317 -20.49 -1.53 32.23
N GLU A 318 -21.74 -1.31 31.82
CA GLU A 318 -22.91 -1.95 32.42
C GLU A 318 -22.86 -3.48 32.27
N LYS A 319 -22.71 -3.96 31.04
CA LYS A 319 -22.80 -5.41 30.75
C LYS A 319 -21.65 -6.20 31.35
N ILE A 320 -20.45 -5.64 31.36
CA ILE A 320 -19.30 -6.31 31.98
C ILE A 320 -19.43 -6.37 33.51
N SER A 321 -20.08 -5.38 34.13
CA SER A 321 -20.32 -5.37 35.58
C SER A 321 -21.45 -6.30 36.02
N LEU A 322 -22.42 -6.55 35.17
CA LEU A 322 -23.54 -7.47 35.41
C LEU A 322 -23.19 -8.94 35.13
N GLY A 323 -22.14 -9.18 34.34
CA GLY A 323 -21.70 -10.54 34.01
C GLY A 323 -20.88 -11.17 35.13
N ASN A 324 -21.15 -12.46 35.44
CA ASN A 324 -20.39 -13.23 36.44
C ASN A 324 -19.08 -13.78 35.86
N SER A 325 -18.97 -13.84 34.53
CA SER A 325 -17.78 -14.32 33.83
C SER A 325 -17.50 -13.45 32.60
N GLN A 326 -16.22 -13.15 32.40
CA GLN A 326 -15.72 -12.34 31.27
C GLN A 326 -14.70 -13.13 30.49
N ARG A 327 -14.69 -12.92 29.16
CA ARG A 327 -13.70 -13.47 28.25
C ARG A 327 -13.24 -12.43 27.24
N PHE A 328 -11.93 -12.32 27.06
CA PHE A 328 -11.30 -11.43 26.10
C PHE A 328 -10.53 -12.24 25.07
N GLU A 329 -10.82 -12.04 23.80
CA GLU A 329 -10.20 -12.76 22.71
C GLU A 329 -9.34 -11.85 21.85
N ILE A 330 -8.12 -12.31 21.54
CA ILE A 330 -7.21 -11.66 20.61
C ILE A 330 -7.13 -12.41 19.28
N SER A 331 -6.68 -11.70 18.26
CA SER A 331 -6.39 -12.28 16.96
C SER A 331 -4.99 -11.90 16.48
N PRO A 332 -4.42 -12.64 15.52
CA PRO A 332 -3.14 -12.30 14.93
C PRO A 332 -3.19 -11.12 13.93
N TYR A 333 -4.32 -10.45 13.82
CA TYR A 333 -4.50 -9.29 12.92
C TYR A 333 -4.25 -7.94 13.59
N ILE A 334 -4.04 -7.91 14.90
CA ILE A 334 -3.85 -6.70 15.69
C ILE A 334 -2.39 -6.53 16.12
N SER A 335 -1.99 -5.32 16.50
CA SER A 335 -0.64 -5.02 16.98
C SER A 335 -0.36 -5.63 18.36
N LEU A 336 0.91 -5.68 18.75
CA LEU A 336 1.31 -6.15 20.09
C LEU A 336 0.73 -5.25 21.18
N GLU A 337 0.68 -3.95 20.95
CA GLU A 337 0.14 -2.97 21.89
C GLU A 337 -1.36 -3.19 22.14
N GLU A 338 -2.13 -3.47 21.08
CA GLU A 338 -3.56 -3.80 21.17
C GLU A 338 -3.78 -5.11 21.93
N MET A 339 -2.94 -6.12 21.69
CA MET A 339 -2.97 -7.39 22.45
C MET A 339 -2.66 -7.15 23.93
N LEU A 340 -1.68 -6.30 24.26
CA LEU A 340 -1.34 -5.95 25.63
C LEU A 340 -2.47 -5.18 26.34
N LEU A 341 -3.21 -4.34 25.63
CA LEU A 341 -4.38 -3.65 26.17
C LEU A 341 -5.46 -4.65 26.60
N LEU A 342 -5.80 -5.62 25.74
CA LEU A 342 -6.76 -6.66 26.11
C LEU A 342 -6.24 -7.56 27.21
N LYS A 343 -4.94 -7.84 27.26
CA LYS A 343 -4.35 -8.58 28.38
C LYS A 343 -4.54 -7.85 29.71
N ARG A 344 -4.32 -6.54 29.76
CA ARG A 344 -4.59 -5.71 30.95
C ARG A 344 -6.07 -5.73 31.34
N ALA A 345 -6.98 -5.70 30.36
CA ALA A 345 -8.39 -5.86 30.63
C ALA A 345 -8.70 -7.25 31.22
N ALA A 346 -8.15 -8.30 30.65
CA ALA A 346 -8.31 -9.68 31.16
C ALA A 346 -7.76 -9.81 32.60
N ASP A 347 -6.56 -9.30 32.87
CA ASP A 347 -5.94 -9.30 34.21
C ASP A 347 -6.81 -8.58 35.24
N LYS A 348 -7.42 -7.44 34.86
CA LYS A 348 -8.33 -6.68 35.74
C LYS A 348 -9.55 -7.49 36.18
N TYR A 349 -10.06 -8.34 35.32
CA TYR A 349 -11.21 -9.20 35.61
C TYR A 349 -10.81 -10.62 36.02
N THR A 350 -9.54 -10.84 36.32
CA THR A 350 -8.97 -12.12 36.78
C THR A 350 -9.30 -13.27 35.80
N THR A 351 -9.30 -12.97 34.50
CA THR A 351 -9.54 -13.94 33.43
C THR A 351 -8.30 -14.11 32.54
N VAL A 352 -8.26 -15.16 31.77
CA VAL A 352 -7.16 -15.47 30.85
C VAL A 352 -7.47 -14.89 29.48
N LEU A 353 -6.46 -14.29 28.86
CA LEU A 353 -6.55 -13.87 27.46
C LEU A 353 -6.76 -15.12 26.58
N SER A 354 -7.78 -15.11 25.75
CA SER A 354 -8.20 -16.25 24.94
C SER A 354 -8.02 -15.98 23.45
N ALA A 355 -8.07 -17.04 22.64
CA ALA A 355 -8.07 -16.92 21.19
C ALA A 355 -8.87 -18.06 20.54
N ASN A 356 -9.37 -17.79 19.33
CA ASN A 356 -10.06 -18.82 18.54
C ASN A 356 -9.11 -20.00 18.27
N PRO A 357 -9.53 -21.26 18.51
CA PRO A 357 -8.74 -22.46 18.22
C PRO A 357 -8.20 -22.55 16.80
N ALA A 358 -8.88 -21.94 15.82
CA ALA A 358 -8.40 -21.88 14.44
C ALA A 358 -7.03 -21.19 14.27
N PHE A 359 -6.59 -20.39 15.26
CA PHE A 359 -5.27 -19.74 15.27
C PHE A 359 -4.21 -20.57 16.02
N SER A 360 -4.57 -21.70 16.64
CA SER A 360 -3.69 -22.48 17.51
C SER A 360 -2.67 -23.35 16.77
N ALA A 361 -2.85 -23.56 15.48
CA ALA A 361 -2.10 -24.55 14.72
C ALA A 361 -0.58 -24.41 14.94
N PHE A 362 0.04 -25.47 15.41
CA PHE A 362 1.50 -25.65 15.60
C PHE A 362 2.24 -24.55 16.38
N SER A 363 1.63 -24.04 17.46
CA SER A 363 2.26 -23.03 18.32
C SER A 363 3.67 -23.40 18.79
N ASP A 364 3.95 -24.67 19.03
CA ASP A 364 5.23 -25.15 19.54
C ASP A 364 6.35 -25.15 18.48
N SER A 365 6.00 -25.28 17.20
CA SER A 365 6.98 -25.27 16.11
C SER A 365 7.30 -23.86 15.59
N CYS A 366 6.38 -22.89 15.74
CA CYS A 366 6.59 -21.50 15.36
C CYS A 366 7.50 -20.73 16.34
N ILE A 367 7.79 -21.26 17.52
CA ILE A 367 8.66 -20.65 18.54
C ILE A 367 10.11 -20.49 18.04
N SER A 368 10.52 -21.17 16.97
CA SER A 368 11.83 -20.99 16.35
C SER A 368 12.01 -19.65 15.62
N LEU A 369 10.92 -18.91 15.38
CA LEU A 369 10.99 -17.58 14.77
C LEU A 369 11.33 -16.51 15.82
N ARG A 370 12.56 -16.60 16.36
CA ARG A 370 13.07 -15.57 17.26
C ARG A 370 13.28 -14.26 16.49
N PRO A 371 13.07 -13.09 17.13
CA PRO A 371 13.40 -11.81 16.51
C PRO A 371 14.82 -11.82 15.97
N GLN A 372 14.99 -11.59 14.68
CA GLN A 372 16.28 -11.58 14.01
C GLN A 372 16.75 -10.14 13.84
N LYS A 373 18.04 -9.87 14.06
CA LYS A 373 18.61 -8.55 13.79
C LYS A 373 18.53 -8.19 12.30
N GLU A 374 18.65 -9.18 11.43
CA GLU A 374 18.60 -9.04 9.98
C GLU A 374 17.72 -10.17 9.37
N PRO A 375 16.39 -10.10 9.57
CA PRO A 375 15.47 -11.22 9.27
C PRO A 375 15.48 -11.66 7.80
N TYR A 376 15.74 -10.75 6.86
CA TYR A 376 15.83 -11.08 5.42
C TYR A 376 17.10 -11.84 5.05
N ARG A 377 18.16 -11.79 5.88
CA ARG A 377 19.39 -12.57 5.66
C ARG A 377 19.23 -14.04 6.05
N ILE A 378 18.14 -14.40 6.72
CA ILE A 378 17.87 -15.81 7.03
C ILE A 378 17.89 -16.64 5.73
N LEU A 379 17.33 -16.10 4.65
CA LEU A 379 17.35 -16.74 3.35
C LEU A 379 18.77 -16.86 2.74
N ASP A 380 19.70 -15.97 3.10
CA ASP A 380 21.07 -16.01 2.58
C ASP A 380 21.90 -17.15 3.19
N ASN A 381 21.54 -17.65 4.37
CA ASN A 381 22.30 -18.67 5.10
C ASN A 381 22.16 -20.07 4.50
N PHE A 382 21.13 -20.32 3.68
CA PHE A 382 20.83 -21.61 3.10
C PHE A 382 21.24 -21.69 1.63
N GLN A 383 21.50 -22.90 1.15
CA GLN A 383 21.86 -23.18 -0.24
C GLN A 383 20.72 -23.83 -1.03
N GLU A 384 19.78 -24.40 -0.32
CA GLU A 384 18.64 -25.10 -0.89
C GLU A 384 17.35 -24.69 -0.16
N TYR A 385 16.27 -24.59 -0.90
CA TYR A 385 14.93 -24.29 -0.39
C TYR A 385 13.99 -25.43 -0.78
N VAL A 386 13.30 -25.97 0.18
CA VAL A 386 12.21 -26.93 -0.01
C VAL A 386 10.93 -26.24 0.37
N VAL A 387 10.07 -25.98 -0.59
CA VAL A 387 8.80 -25.29 -0.40
C VAL A 387 7.68 -26.30 -0.49
N TYR A 388 6.92 -26.42 0.60
CA TYR A 388 5.77 -27.30 0.69
C TYR A 388 4.46 -26.51 0.58
N GLY A 389 3.62 -26.84 -0.41
CA GLY A 389 2.40 -26.12 -0.68
C GLY A 389 2.63 -24.68 -1.16
N GLU A 390 1.56 -23.95 -1.42
CA GLU A 390 1.61 -22.58 -1.97
C GLU A 390 2.12 -21.56 -0.94
N LEU A 391 2.96 -20.63 -1.37
CA LEU A 391 3.48 -19.54 -0.56
C LEU A 391 2.80 -18.20 -0.85
N ASN A 392 3.00 -17.25 0.07
CA ASN A 392 2.70 -15.85 -0.16
C ASN A 392 3.56 -15.31 -1.32
N GLN A 393 2.97 -14.55 -2.21
CA GLN A 393 3.59 -14.09 -3.46
C GLN A 393 4.94 -13.38 -3.25
N VAL A 394 5.09 -12.54 -2.24
CA VAL A 394 6.35 -11.83 -1.98
C VAL A 394 7.42 -12.81 -1.49
N LEU A 395 7.08 -13.73 -0.60
CA LEU A 395 8.02 -14.75 -0.12
C LEU A 395 8.49 -15.65 -1.27
N ALA A 396 7.58 -16.09 -2.14
CA ALA A 396 7.93 -16.82 -3.37
C ALA A 396 8.89 -16.01 -4.26
N THR A 397 8.65 -14.71 -4.42
CA THR A 397 9.55 -13.82 -5.18
C THR A 397 10.93 -13.71 -4.53
N LEU A 398 11.01 -13.61 -3.20
CA LEU A 398 12.29 -13.56 -2.48
C LEU A 398 13.10 -14.85 -2.66
N ILE A 399 12.45 -16.01 -2.60
CA ILE A 399 13.07 -17.31 -2.86
C ILE A 399 13.56 -17.38 -4.32
N ARG A 400 12.75 -16.92 -5.27
CA ARG A 400 13.18 -16.82 -6.68
C ARG A 400 14.43 -15.96 -6.85
N LEU A 401 14.53 -14.85 -6.12
CA LEU A 401 15.72 -14.01 -6.16
C LEU A 401 16.96 -14.73 -5.60
N GLN A 402 16.80 -15.57 -4.60
CA GLN A 402 17.89 -16.41 -4.08
C GLN A 402 18.30 -17.49 -5.09
N GLN A 403 17.33 -18.12 -5.78
CA GLN A 403 17.61 -19.08 -6.83
C GLN A 403 18.42 -18.44 -7.99
N ARG A 404 18.12 -17.19 -8.35
CA ARG A 404 18.93 -16.45 -9.33
C ARG A 404 20.39 -16.22 -8.91
N LYS A 405 20.68 -16.32 -7.60
CA LYS A 405 22.06 -16.33 -7.06
C LYS A 405 22.71 -17.72 -7.11
N GLY A 406 22.09 -18.71 -7.73
CA GLY A 406 22.61 -20.07 -7.90
C GLY A 406 22.18 -21.06 -6.82
N LYS A 407 21.20 -20.71 -5.97
CA LYS A 407 20.67 -21.62 -4.95
C LYS A 407 19.58 -22.52 -5.53
N LYS A 408 19.39 -23.71 -4.96
CA LYS A 408 18.40 -24.68 -5.45
C LYS A 408 17.01 -24.45 -4.88
N LEU A 409 15.99 -24.70 -5.68
CA LEU A 409 14.59 -24.65 -5.30
C LEU A 409 13.90 -25.98 -5.64
N THR A 410 13.38 -26.63 -4.61
CA THR A 410 12.54 -27.82 -4.71
C THR A 410 11.13 -27.50 -4.24
N LEU A 411 10.13 -27.88 -5.01
CA LEU A 411 8.72 -27.75 -4.65
C LEU A 411 8.15 -29.12 -4.30
N VAL A 412 7.29 -29.15 -3.26
CA VAL A 412 6.63 -30.36 -2.80
C VAL A 412 5.14 -30.06 -2.64
N ASN A 413 4.29 -30.90 -3.19
CA ASN A 413 2.83 -30.72 -3.16
C ASN A 413 2.40 -29.28 -3.49
N TYR A 414 3.13 -28.66 -4.41
CA TYR A 414 2.88 -27.27 -4.80
C TYR A 414 1.81 -27.24 -5.91
N PRO A 415 0.76 -26.40 -5.77
CA PRO A 415 -0.27 -26.32 -6.81
C PRO A 415 0.31 -25.82 -8.12
N GLU A 416 -0.27 -26.24 -9.23
CA GLU A 416 0.15 -25.78 -10.56
C GLU A 416 0.03 -24.24 -10.64
N SER A 417 1.16 -23.60 -10.88
CA SER A 417 1.25 -22.14 -10.91
C SER A 417 2.45 -21.69 -11.76
N PRO A 418 2.48 -20.42 -12.18
CA PRO A 418 3.64 -19.86 -12.90
C PRO A 418 4.96 -19.95 -12.12
N PHE A 419 4.93 -20.13 -10.82
CA PHE A 419 6.11 -20.26 -9.97
C PHE A 419 6.80 -21.62 -10.16
N CYS A 420 6.05 -22.69 -10.49
CA CYS A 420 6.57 -24.06 -10.68
C CYS A 420 7.68 -24.14 -11.74
N ARG A 421 7.66 -23.26 -12.73
CA ARG A 421 8.69 -23.24 -13.80
C ARG A 421 10.08 -22.84 -13.31
N PHE A 422 10.21 -22.31 -12.08
CA PHE A 422 11.48 -21.94 -11.48
C PHE A 422 12.09 -23.06 -10.66
N ALA A 423 11.33 -24.11 -10.34
CA ALA A 423 11.83 -25.21 -9.53
C ALA A 423 12.87 -26.03 -10.29
N ASP A 424 13.90 -26.43 -9.57
CA ASP A 424 14.91 -27.41 -10.05
C ASP A 424 14.36 -28.85 -9.99
N ALA A 425 13.40 -29.08 -9.04
CA ALA A 425 12.68 -30.34 -8.92
C ALA A 425 11.28 -30.13 -8.31
N ASN A 426 10.34 -31.01 -8.66
CA ASN A 426 8.97 -31.03 -8.11
C ASN A 426 8.66 -32.46 -7.65
N TYR A 427 8.16 -32.60 -6.43
CA TYR A 427 7.78 -33.87 -5.82
C TYR A 427 6.35 -33.84 -5.30
N ALA A 428 5.70 -34.96 -5.31
CA ALA A 428 4.38 -35.11 -4.69
C ALA A 428 4.48 -35.30 -3.15
N ASN A 429 5.60 -35.90 -2.69
CA ASN A 429 5.78 -36.22 -1.28
C ASN A 429 7.14 -35.74 -0.75
N ILE A 430 7.16 -35.21 0.47
CA ILE A 430 8.39 -34.73 1.13
C ILE A 430 9.43 -35.81 1.34
N LYS A 431 9.03 -37.06 1.51
CA LYS A 431 9.93 -38.23 1.73
C LYS A 431 10.81 -38.54 0.53
N GLU A 432 10.47 -38.05 -0.66
CA GLU A 432 11.24 -38.24 -1.89
C GLU A 432 12.39 -37.21 -2.02
N VAL A 433 12.37 -36.17 -1.18
CA VAL A 433 13.31 -35.04 -1.30
C VAL A 433 14.64 -35.39 -0.65
N GLN A 434 15.71 -35.26 -1.44
CA GLN A 434 17.08 -35.31 -0.91
C GLN A 434 17.47 -33.94 -0.36
N THR A 435 17.95 -33.90 0.87
CA THR A 435 18.23 -32.68 1.60
C THR A 435 19.62 -32.69 2.22
N THR A 436 20.16 -31.49 2.43
CA THR A 436 21.44 -31.27 3.13
C THR A 436 21.21 -30.52 4.44
N GLU A 437 22.24 -30.37 5.27
CA GLU A 437 22.19 -29.54 6.48
C GLU A 437 21.94 -28.05 6.17
N LYS A 438 22.17 -27.61 4.91
CA LYS A 438 21.94 -26.23 4.44
C LYS A 438 20.62 -26.08 3.67
N THR A 439 19.66 -26.96 3.91
CA THR A 439 18.32 -26.90 3.32
C THR A 439 17.39 -26.16 4.26
N LEU A 440 16.68 -25.13 3.76
CA LEU A 440 15.58 -24.46 4.46
C LEU A 440 14.25 -25.01 3.96
N PHE A 441 13.44 -25.51 4.89
CA PHE A 441 12.07 -25.92 4.63
C PHE A 441 11.12 -24.75 4.85
N ILE A 442 10.17 -24.54 3.94
CA ILE A 442 9.26 -23.40 3.97
C ILE A 442 7.85 -23.87 3.63
N TYR A 443 6.88 -23.47 4.43
CA TYR A 443 5.47 -23.68 4.12
C TYR A 443 4.61 -22.52 4.61
N ASN A 444 3.39 -22.42 4.07
CA ASN A 444 2.38 -21.52 4.59
C ASN A 444 1.34 -22.35 5.36
N GLN A 445 1.24 -22.08 6.66
CA GLN A 445 0.38 -22.81 7.59
C GLN A 445 -1.11 -22.77 7.22
N ASN A 446 -1.57 -21.69 6.59
CA ASN A 446 -2.96 -21.53 6.19
C ASN A 446 -3.31 -22.28 4.89
N ARG A 447 -2.32 -22.90 4.25
CA ARG A 447 -2.46 -23.49 2.91
C ARG A 447 -2.15 -24.99 2.86
N ILE A 448 -1.85 -25.58 4.00
CA ILE A 448 -1.62 -27.01 4.15
C ILE A 448 -2.42 -27.54 5.36
N SER A 449 -2.68 -28.82 5.41
CA SER A 449 -3.34 -29.47 6.54
C SER A 449 -2.42 -29.57 7.76
N GLU A 450 -3.00 -29.71 8.95
CA GLU A 450 -2.24 -29.92 10.19
C GLU A 450 -1.35 -31.17 10.12
N GLN A 451 -1.84 -32.24 9.49
CA GLN A 451 -1.08 -33.47 9.33
C GLN A 451 0.14 -33.27 8.42
N GLU A 452 -0.03 -32.58 7.30
CA GLU A 452 1.09 -32.26 6.40
C GLU A 452 2.12 -31.35 7.08
N ALA A 453 1.68 -30.36 7.85
CA ALA A 453 2.55 -29.50 8.62
C ALA A 453 3.34 -30.29 9.69
N TYR A 454 2.70 -31.24 10.36
CA TYR A 454 3.35 -32.11 11.34
C TYR A 454 4.38 -33.05 10.67
N GLU A 455 4.04 -33.67 9.56
CA GLU A 455 4.98 -34.53 8.80
C GLU A 455 6.20 -33.74 8.33
N LEU A 456 5.99 -32.52 7.82
CA LEU A 456 7.07 -31.63 7.40
C LEU A 456 7.94 -31.20 8.60
N TRP A 457 7.32 -30.89 9.74
CA TRP A 457 8.04 -30.53 10.95
C TRP A 457 8.92 -31.69 11.45
N CYS A 458 8.40 -32.92 11.49
CA CYS A 458 9.17 -34.11 11.84
C CYS A 458 10.37 -34.28 10.92
N PHE A 459 10.15 -34.18 9.60
CA PHE A 459 11.20 -34.32 8.59
C PHE A 459 12.27 -33.23 8.69
N ALA A 460 11.87 -31.97 8.89
CA ALA A 460 12.79 -30.85 9.06
C ALA A 460 13.58 -30.91 10.37
N SER A 461 12.95 -31.37 11.46
CA SER A 461 13.57 -31.47 12.79
C SER A 461 14.74 -32.45 12.83
N GLU A 462 14.73 -33.48 11.98
CA GLU A 462 15.87 -34.39 11.81
C GLU A 462 17.12 -33.69 11.27
N LYS A 463 16.95 -32.56 10.57
CA LYS A 463 18.03 -31.78 9.95
C LYS A 463 18.48 -30.59 10.81
N GLY A 464 17.66 -30.16 11.75
CA GLY A 464 17.93 -29.04 12.65
C GLY A 464 16.70 -28.15 12.86
N LYS A 465 16.47 -27.70 14.09
CA LYS A 465 15.28 -26.88 14.43
C LYS A 465 15.23 -25.51 13.74
N ASP A 466 16.39 -24.97 13.32
CA ASP A 466 16.49 -23.66 12.68
C ASP A 466 16.29 -23.72 11.16
N ASN A 467 16.03 -24.90 10.61
CA ASN A 467 15.87 -25.12 9.17
C ASN A 467 14.41 -25.08 8.70
N LEU A 468 13.49 -24.62 9.55
CA LEU A 468 12.07 -24.52 9.22
C LEU A 468 11.57 -23.09 9.31
N LEU A 469 11.03 -22.57 8.21
CA LEU A 469 10.36 -21.27 8.11
C LEU A 469 8.86 -21.48 7.89
N VAL A 470 8.06 -21.01 8.83
CA VAL A 470 6.61 -21.04 8.75
C VAL A 470 6.12 -19.65 8.32
N SER A 471 5.41 -19.59 7.22
CA SER A 471 4.72 -18.38 6.74
C SER A 471 3.23 -18.47 7.07
N THR A 472 2.58 -17.33 7.24
CA THR A 472 1.15 -17.26 7.58
C THR A 472 0.44 -16.20 6.73
N ASP A 473 -0.88 -16.32 6.63
CA ASP A 473 -1.73 -15.27 6.07
C ASP A 473 -2.14 -14.24 7.14
N TYR A 474 -1.63 -14.34 8.39
CA TYR A 474 -1.93 -13.46 9.51
C TYR A 474 -0.81 -12.45 9.77
N HIS A 475 -1.17 -11.19 9.99
CA HIS A 475 -0.22 -10.08 10.08
C HIS A 475 0.83 -10.23 11.19
N ASN A 476 0.44 -10.59 12.39
CA ASN A 476 1.29 -10.56 13.59
C ASN A 476 1.24 -11.91 14.32
N HIS A 477 1.23 -13.01 13.57
CA HIS A 477 1.07 -14.34 14.15
C HIS A 477 2.16 -14.73 15.15
N PRO A 478 3.46 -14.48 14.90
CA PRO A 478 4.49 -14.76 15.90
C PRO A 478 4.34 -13.91 17.17
N GLY A 479 3.96 -12.65 17.04
CA GLY A 479 3.66 -11.79 18.19
C GLY A 479 2.43 -12.25 18.97
N PHE A 480 1.40 -12.70 18.27
CA PHE A 480 0.20 -13.30 18.86
C PHE A 480 0.54 -14.58 19.68
N LEU A 481 1.35 -15.48 19.15
CA LEU A 481 1.78 -16.68 19.88
C LEU A 481 2.63 -16.34 21.11
N ALA A 482 3.42 -15.26 21.05
CA ALA A 482 4.22 -14.79 22.19
C ALA A 482 3.34 -14.31 23.37
N MET A 483 2.07 -13.95 23.14
CA MET A 483 1.12 -13.63 24.20
C MET A 483 0.59 -14.85 24.95
N GLN A 484 0.85 -16.07 24.48
CA GLN A 484 0.42 -17.34 25.07
C GLN A 484 -1.09 -17.37 25.36
N PRO A 485 -1.97 -17.14 24.36
CA PRO A 485 -3.40 -17.14 24.59
C PRO A 485 -3.91 -18.54 24.90
N ASN A 486 -5.00 -18.63 25.67
CA ASN A 486 -5.69 -19.89 25.93
C ASN A 486 -6.60 -20.24 24.74
N PHE A 487 -6.41 -21.39 24.16
CA PHE A 487 -7.22 -21.92 23.06
C PHE A 487 -8.38 -22.80 23.51
N SER A 488 -8.48 -23.11 24.82
CA SER A 488 -9.63 -23.79 25.40
C SER A 488 -10.68 -22.77 25.77
N LEU A 489 -11.76 -22.70 25.02
CA LEU A 489 -12.80 -21.69 25.17
C LEU A 489 -13.99 -22.25 25.96
N THR A 490 -14.51 -21.41 26.88
CA THR A 490 -15.73 -21.69 27.65
C THR A 490 -16.76 -20.59 27.39
N VAL A 491 -18.03 -20.93 27.54
CA VAL A 491 -19.12 -19.94 27.49
C VAL A 491 -18.94 -18.95 28.64
N SER A 492 -19.09 -17.66 28.36
CA SER A 492 -18.97 -16.58 29.35
C SER A 492 -20.11 -15.59 29.18
N ASP A 493 -20.50 -14.94 30.29
CA ASP A 493 -21.59 -13.98 30.28
C ASP A 493 -21.31 -12.76 29.42
N PHE A 494 -20.07 -12.29 29.44
CA PHE A 494 -19.57 -11.19 28.60
C PHE A 494 -18.38 -11.66 27.80
N VAL A 495 -18.39 -11.41 26.47
CA VAL A 495 -17.26 -11.72 25.58
C VAL A 495 -16.92 -10.51 24.73
N LEU A 496 -15.61 -10.23 24.59
CA LEU A 496 -15.11 -9.17 23.72
C LEU A 496 -13.95 -9.71 22.89
N GLY A 497 -14.03 -9.58 21.56
CA GLY A 497 -12.96 -9.91 20.64
C GLY A 497 -12.42 -8.68 19.92
N TRP A 498 -11.11 -8.62 19.69
CA TRP A 498 -10.48 -7.58 18.89
C TRP A 498 -9.81 -8.18 17.65
N GLY A 499 -10.22 -7.69 16.47
CA GLY A 499 -9.80 -8.23 15.18
C GLY A 499 -10.41 -9.61 14.85
N VAL A 500 -11.38 -10.04 15.64
CA VAL A 500 -12.08 -11.31 15.48
C VAL A 500 -13.50 -11.20 16.06
N TYR A 501 -14.46 -11.92 15.46
CA TYR A 501 -15.74 -12.17 16.11
C TYR A 501 -15.51 -13.21 17.20
N PRO A 502 -15.88 -12.92 18.47
CA PRO A 502 -15.64 -13.86 19.57
C PRO A 502 -16.24 -15.23 19.29
N PHE A 503 -15.50 -16.26 19.55
CA PHE A 503 -15.99 -17.63 19.44
C PHE A 503 -17.12 -17.88 20.47
N LEU A 504 -18.14 -18.65 20.11
CA LEU A 504 -19.34 -18.86 20.94
C LEU A 504 -20.03 -17.54 21.40
N SER A 505 -19.94 -16.49 20.60
CA SER A 505 -20.56 -15.19 20.93
C SER A 505 -22.09 -15.30 21.05
N ALA A 506 -22.72 -16.16 20.26
CA ALA A 506 -24.17 -16.40 20.32
C ALA A 506 -24.66 -17.05 21.63
N GLU A 507 -23.79 -17.66 22.41
CA GLU A 507 -24.08 -18.30 23.70
C GLU A 507 -23.80 -17.37 24.90
N ALA A 508 -23.17 -16.20 24.65
CA ALA A 508 -22.92 -15.20 25.66
C ALA A 508 -24.18 -14.38 25.96
N LYS A 509 -24.30 -13.83 27.16
CA LYS A 509 -25.38 -12.86 27.49
C LYS A 509 -25.18 -11.53 26.77
N PHE A 510 -23.92 -11.16 26.50
CA PHE A 510 -23.56 -9.97 25.72
C PHE A 510 -22.21 -10.15 25.04
N SER A 511 -22.15 -9.79 23.76
CA SER A 511 -20.97 -9.98 22.92
C SER A 511 -20.56 -8.71 22.18
N VAL A 512 -19.25 -8.42 22.16
CA VAL A 512 -18.65 -7.23 21.54
C VAL A 512 -17.56 -7.67 20.59
N ALA A 513 -17.50 -7.07 19.39
CA ALA A 513 -16.36 -7.20 18.49
C ALA A 513 -15.80 -5.82 18.11
N ILE A 514 -14.48 -5.67 18.22
CA ILE A 514 -13.74 -4.49 17.75
C ILE A 514 -13.18 -4.84 16.36
N MET A 515 -13.75 -4.26 15.30
CA MET A 515 -13.51 -4.66 13.91
C MET A 515 -13.35 -3.46 12.98
N THR A 516 -12.59 -3.64 11.91
CA THR A 516 -12.38 -2.59 10.91
C THR A 516 -13.56 -2.45 9.94
N PHE A 517 -14.25 -3.54 9.63
CA PHE A 517 -15.38 -3.58 8.70
C PHE A 517 -16.61 -4.17 9.36
N LYS A 518 -17.78 -3.70 8.95
CA LYS A 518 -19.04 -4.27 9.41
C LYS A 518 -19.37 -5.53 8.61
N ASP A 519 -19.98 -6.47 9.31
CA ASP A 519 -20.72 -7.58 8.74
C ASP A 519 -22.15 -7.53 9.29
N GLU A 520 -23.13 -7.36 8.43
CA GLU A 520 -24.54 -7.30 8.84
C GLU A 520 -25.03 -8.59 9.51
N LYS A 521 -24.36 -9.72 9.23
CA LYS A 521 -24.66 -11.03 9.81
C LYS A 521 -23.80 -11.35 11.04
N ALA A 522 -22.97 -10.40 11.48
CA ALA A 522 -22.08 -10.62 12.62
C ALA A 522 -22.83 -11.20 13.84
N PRO A 523 -22.32 -12.26 14.45
CA PRO A 523 -22.96 -12.94 15.58
C PRO A 523 -22.68 -12.24 16.93
N VAL A 524 -22.73 -10.91 16.94
CA VAL A 524 -22.45 -10.09 18.14
C VAL A 524 -23.51 -9.03 18.38
N ASP A 525 -23.60 -8.53 19.61
CA ASP A 525 -24.56 -7.51 20.01
C ASP A 525 -24.06 -6.09 19.74
N LEU A 526 -22.73 -5.90 19.76
CA LEU A 526 -22.09 -4.60 19.58
C LEU A 526 -20.86 -4.70 18.69
N LEU A 527 -20.79 -3.83 17.69
CA LEU A 527 -19.61 -3.62 16.86
C LEU A 527 -18.96 -2.29 17.22
N ILE A 528 -17.66 -2.31 17.50
CA ILE A 528 -16.84 -1.13 17.78
C ILE A 528 -15.85 -0.96 16.62
N PRO A 529 -15.70 0.24 16.06
CA PRO A 529 -14.69 0.50 15.03
C PRO A 529 -13.28 0.20 15.53
N ALA A 530 -12.51 -0.55 14.72
CA ALA A 530 -11.07 -0.71 14.89
C ALA A 530 -10.31 0.13 13.85
N PRO A 531 -9.11 0.63 14.17
CA PRO A 531 -8.25 1.25 13.18
C PRO A 531 -7.82 0.23 12.12
N SER A 532 -7.64 0.71 10.89
CA SER A 532 -7.00 -0.07 9.82
C SER A 532 -5.48 -0.14 10.04
N TYR A 533 -4.81 -1.11 9.45
CA TYR A 533 -3.34 -1.16 9.45
C TYR A 533 -2.67 0.11 8.89
N LEU A 534 -3.39 0.91 8.11
CA LEU A 534 -2.94 2.21 7.57
C LEU A 534 -3.10 3.38 8.56
N GLU A 535 -3.84 3.18 9.64
CA GLU A 535 -4.05 4.16 10.71
C GLU A 535 -3.27 3.80 11.98
N MET A 536 -2.82 2.55 12.08
CA MET A 536 -2.16 2.06 13.30
C MET A 536 -0.73 2.57 13.42
N GLU A 537 -0.39 3.06 14.60
CA GLU A 537 0.96 3.04 15.11
C GLU A 537 1.07 1.81 16.00
N GLY A 538 2.01 0.92 15.69
CA GLY A 538 2.13 -0.28 16.49
C GLY A 538 3.28 -1.17 16.05
N THR A 539 3.56 -2.16 16.88
CA THR A 539 4.61 -3.13 16.66
C THR A 539 4.01 -4.45 16.20
N ALA A 540 4.58 -5.04 15.18
CA ALA A 540 4.28 -6.40 14.74
C ALA A 540 5.55 -7.21 14.56
N LEU A 541 5.43 -8.53 14.68
CA LEU A 541 6.49 -9.47 14.39
C LEU A 541 6.12 -10.26 13.14
N SER A 542 6.94 -10.14 12.09
CA SER A 542 6.72 -10.85 10.83
C SER A 542 7.15 -12.32 10.92
N ASP A 543 6.67 -13.14 9.98
CA ASP A 543 7.08 -14.55 9.85
C ASP A 543 8.58 -14.73 9.61
N LEU A 544 9.25 -13.70 9.12
CA LEU A 544 10.71 -13.66 8.97
C LEU A 544 11.45 -13.20 10.24
N GLY A 545 10.75 -13.01 11.36
CA GLY A 545 11.32 -12.57 12.63
C GLY A 545 11.66 -11.06 12.67
N GLN A 546 11.13 -10.26 11.76
CA GLN A 546 11.33 -8.81 11.76
C GLN A 546 10.38 -8.14 12.74
N VAL A 547 10.93 -7.40 13.70
CA VAL A 547 10.15 -6.45 14.50
C VAL A 547 9.95 -5.19 13.68
N THR A 548 8.70 -4.83 13.47
CA THR A 548 8.32 -3.73 12.61
C THR A 548 7.51 -2.71 13.40
N LYS A 549 7.77 -1.43 13.16
CA LYS A 549 6.98 -0.32 13.70
C LYS A 549 6.26 0.37 12.56
N SER A 550 4.98 0.60 12.72
CA SER A 550 4.18 1.37 11.77
C SER A 550 4.06 2.82 12.24
N ALA A 551 4.21 3.75 11.33
CA ALA A 551 3.83 5.16 11.54
C ALA A 551 2.39 5.35 11.05
N ASN A 552 1.64 6.24 11.71
CA ASN A 552 0.26 6.54 11.36
C ASN A 552 0.20 7.51 10.15
N PRO A 553 -0.01 7.04 8.90
CA PRO A 553 -0.09 7.91 7.74
C PRO A 553 -1.45 8.62 7.60
N ALA A 554 -2.50 7.99 8.10
CA ALA A 554 -3.85 8.52 8.06
C ALA A 554 -4.28 8.87 9.49
N LYS A 555 -4.38 10.16 9.80
CA LYS A 555 -4.86 10.62 11.12
C LYS A 555 -6.22 9.99 11.42
N SER A 556 -6.28 9.14 12.44
CA SER A 556 -7.48 8.39 12.77
C SER A 556 -8.23 9.02 13.94
N ILE A 557 -9.49 9.36 13.71
CA ILE A 557 -10.42 9.74 14.77
C ILE A 557 -10.77 8.51 15.62
N ILE A 558 -10.82 7.33 15.00
CA ILE A 558 -11.19 6.07 15.65
C ILE A 558 -10.24 5.73 16.80
N ILE A 559 -8.94 5.93 16.62
CA ILE A 559 -7.92 5.68 17.65
C ILE A 559 -8.22 6.52 18.89
N ASN A 560 -8.46 7.81 18.72
CA ASN A 560 -8.71 8.71 19.83
C ASN A 560 -9.97 8.31 20.62
N GLU A 561 -11.03 7.92 19.92
CA GLU A 561 -12.28 7.49 20.58
C GLU A 561 -12.13 6.13 21.28
N LEU A 562 -11.41 5.17 20.69
CA LEU A 562 -11.08 3.91 21.35
C LEU A 562 -10.27 4.13 22.63
N MET A 563 -9.29 5.02 22.60
CA MET A 563 -8.48 5.35 23.77
C MET A 563 -9.32 5.98 24.87
N ARG A 564 -10.25 6.90 24.53
CA ARG A 564 -11.21 7.46 25.49
C ARG A 564 -12.08 6.37 26.12
N MET A 565 -12.62 5.45 25.30
CA MET A 565 -13.41 4.32 25.77
C MET A 565 -12.61 3.46 26.77
N PHE A 566 -11.39 3.08 26.44
CA PHE A 566 -10.54 2.26 27.31
C PHE A 566 -10.15 2.98 28.60
N TYR A 567 -9.95 4.29 28.53
CA TYR A 567 -9.74 5.13 29.70
C TYR A 567 -10.99 5.15 30.62
N CYS A 568 -12.18 5.38 30.07
CA CYS A 568 -13.44 5.35 30.82
C CYS A 568 -13.71 3.97 31.45
N LEU A 569 -13.37 2.89 30.75
CA LEU A 569 -13.44 1.51 31.28
C LEU A 569 -12.34 1.19 32.30
N LYS A 570 -11.42 2.14 32.57
CA LYS A 570 -10.25 1.96 33.46
C LYS A 570 -9.34 0.81 33.06
N TRP A 571 -9.23 0.52 31.77
CA TRP A 571 -8.27 -0.45 31.22
C TRP A 571 -6.90 0.19 31.00
N ILE A 572 -6.83 1.51 30.95
CA ILE A 572 -5.61 2.31 30.83
C ILE A 572 -5.55 3.31 31.99
N HIS A 573 -4.36 3.51 32.58
CA HIS A 573 -4.14 4.53 33.59
C HIS A 573 -3.78 5.87 32.93
N PRO A 574 -4.29 7.05 33.41
CA PRO A 574 -4.02 8.36 32.79
C PRO A 574 -2.55 8.75 32.74
N ASN A 575 -1.72 8.20 33.65
CA ASN A 575 -0.29 8.50 33.73
C ASN A 575 0.59 7.37 33.17
N SER A 576 0.05 6.43 32.41
CA SER A 576 0.84 5.35 31.84
C SER A 576 1.64 5.87 30.64
N ALA A 577 2.80 6.50 30.91
CA ALA A 577 3.88 6.71 29.93
C ALA A 577 4.40 5.39 29.31
N GLU A 578 3.77 4.28 29.66
CA GLU A 578 4.16 2.91 29.32
C GLU A 578 3.55 2.39 27.98
N ILE A 579 2.74 3.19 27.30
CA ILE A 579 2.31 2.94 25.92
C ILE A 579 2.84 4.10 25.05
N PRO A 580 4.12 4.09 24.67
CA PRO A 580 4.77 5.23 24.03
C PRO A 580 4.32 5.50 22.59
N PHE A 581 3.37 4.74 22.05
CA PHE A 581 3.03 4.74 20.62
C PHE A 581 1.69 5.42 20.28
N TRP A 582 1.01 5.99 21.30
CA TRP A 582 -0.32 6.58 21.12
C TRP A 582 -0.38 8.09 21.43
N ASN A 583 0.80 8.76 21.53
CA ASN A 583 0.90 10.20 21.72
C ASN A 583 1.07 10.96 20.41
#